data_a573a5fc93e64a87226bcaee236dd877
#
_entry.id   a573a5fc93e64a87226bcaee236dd877
#
_cell.length_a   1.000
_cell.length_b   1.000
_cell.length_c   1.000
_cell.angle_alpha   90.00
_cell.angle_beta   90.00
_cell.angle_gamma   90.00
#
_symmetry.space_group_name_H-M   'P 1'
#
loop_
_entity.id
_entity.type
_entity.pdbx_description
1 polymer ?
#
loop_
_entity_poly.entity_id
_entity_poly.type
_entity_poly.pdbx_seq_one_letter_code
_entity_poly.pdbx_strand_id
1 'polypeptide(L)'
;MKFNLNNKKLIKSCKPILQELYTKHKRKYIDFFFYEKDIKFDKFNLNPLVELKIFKRIGNKLRANVQIFPCSGKFIVTDFNYSTHRKIGKTYTTQKNGVWGILPEETPVITKRATVSTGDIVLDLATGSGMIGIFCADKAKKVVVSDINPKAINYAEFNAILNGVENKMEFKIGDLFNPVKGTKFDLIIWNGPTVAVPETPEKYPVYSYGGMDGAEFTRKFIDNAFFYLKPKGKLQWYDWAVGTREMPVTMKYLIKKWKNKKIKVTFNSLTSDPVSLEKHFKIYDKYNLEQAKFKTPLFCKPVTKKEYQKWRSWLKERGYTHFYYAFVEVSPSNKFKFKMNFPKKDIRTDRYLTRYWLWMSYPTILKSLKKCENF
;
A
#
# COMPACT_ATOMS: atom_id res chain seq x y z
N MET A 1 17.00 3.40 1.50
CA MET A 1 18.00 2.35 1.28
C MET A 1 17.85 1.85 -0.15
N LYS A 2 18.89 1.32 -0.79
CA LYS A 2 18.85 0.61 -2.08
C LYS A 2 19.52 -0.74 -1.88
N PHE A 3 18.86 -1.82 -2.31
CA PHE A 3 19.42 -3.17 -2.23
C PHE A 3 20.36 -3.46 -3.39
N ASN A 4 21.44 -4.17 -3.12
CA ASN A 4 22.25 -4.80 -4.16
C ASN A 4 21.60 -6.13 -4.56
N LEU A 5 21.17 -6.22 -5.82
CA LEU A 5 20.42 -7.36 -6.35
C LEU A 5 21.32 -8.41 -7.03
N ASN A 6 22.64 -8.19 -7.12
CA ASN A 6 23.55 -9.08 -7.82
C ASN A 6 23.70 -10.44 -7.14
N ASN A 7 23.60 -10.49 -5.80
CA ASN A 7 23.72 -11.75 -5.05
C ASN A 7 22.35 -12.37 -4.74
N LYS A 8 21.68 -12.87 -5.77
CA LYS A 8 20.36 -13.53 -5.64
C LYS A 8 20.38 -14.72 -4.67
N LYS A 9 21.49 -15.49 -4.64
CA LYS A 9 21.65 -16.64 -3.74
C LYS A 9 21.61 -16.19 -2.27
N LEU A 10 22.32 -15.12 -1.95
CA LEU A 10 22.29 -14.53 -0.60
C LEU A 10 20.90 -14.01 -0.22
N ILE A 11 20.21 -13.33 -1.15
CA ILE A 11 18.85 -12.84 -0.90
C ILE A 11 17.91 -14.01 -0.59
N LYS A 12 17.96 -15.07 -1.40
CA LYS A 12 17.12 -16.28 -1.19
C LYS A 12 17.43 -16.98 0.13
N SER A 13 18.70 -17.00 0.58
CA SER A 13 19.08 -17.61 1.86
C SER A 13 18.50 -16.90 3.09
N CYS A 14 18.02 -15.67 2.95
CA CYS A 14 17.39 -14.95 4.04
C CYS A 14 15.97 -15.45 4.36
N LYS A 15 15.26 -16.02 3.41
CA LYS A 15 13.87 -16.47 3.63
C LYS A 15 13.74 -17.51 4.74
N PRO A 16 14.49 -18.62 4.77
CA PRO A 16 14.42 -19.59 5.87
C PRO A 16 14.83 -18.98 7.22
N ILE A 17 15.79 -18.05 7.25
CA ILE A 17 16.18 -17.35 8.47
C ILE A 17 15.00 -16.50 9.00
N LEU A 18 14.33 -15.74 8.12
CA LEU A 18 13.16 -14.94 8.47
C LEU A 18 11.99 -15.81 8.93
N GLN A 19 11.80 -16.96 8.25
CA GLN A 19 10.75 -17.92 8.61
C GLN A 19 10.99 -18.50 10.01
N GLU A 20 12.20 -18.92 10.31
CA GLU A 20 12.55 -19.45 11.62
C GLU A 20 12.42 -18.37 12.72
N LEU A 21 12.89 -17.16 12.44
CA LEU A 21 12.75 -16.01 13.35
C LEU A 21 11.27 -15.69 13.64
N TYR A 22 10.42 -15.72 12.63
CA TYR A 22 8.99 -15.45 12.75
C TYR A 22 8.25 -16.56 13.50
N THR A 23 8.56 -17.82 13.24
CA THR A 23 7.85 -18.96 13.83
C THR A 23 8.31 -19.27 15.26
N LYS A 24 9.61 -19.35 15.48
CA LYS A 24 10.19 -19.74 16.78
C LYS A 24 10.47 -18.56 17.72
N HIS A 25 10.67 -17.34 17.17
CA HIS A 25 11.05 -16.15 17.95
C HIS A 25 10.16 -14.96 17.65
N LYS A 26 8.86 -15.19 17.52
CA LYS A 26 7.86 -14.19 17.08
C LYS A 26 7.94 -12.85 17.84
N ARG A 27 8.22 -12.88 19.17
CA ARG A 27 8.42 -11.66 19.94
C ARG A 27 9.61 -10.85 19.46
N LYS A 28 10.76 -11.48 19.26
CA LYS A 28 11.97 -10.82 18.76
C LYS A 28 11.77 -10.30 17.33
N TYR A 29 11.08 -11.08 16.49
CA TYR A 29 10.71 -10.64 15.13
C TYR A 29 9.93 -9.32 15.17
N ILE A 30 8.91 -9.24 16.02
CA ILE A 30 8.10 -8.04 16.17
C ILE A 30 8.93 -6.88 16.75
N ASP A 31 9.75 -7.15 17.74
CA ASP A 31 10.62 -6.14 18.33
C ASP A 31 11.61 -5.56 17.32
N PHE A 32 12.14 -6.36 16.38
CA PHE A 32 12.99 -5.89 15.29
C PHE A 32 12.21 -5.09 14.22
N PHE A 33 11.24 -5.75 13.60
CA PHE A 33 10.66 -5.27 12.34
C PHE A 33 9.43 -4.38 12.51
N PHE A 34 8.89 -4.30 13.73
CA PHE A 34 7.74 -3.44 14.02
C PHE A 34 8.01 -2.41 15.11
N TYR A 35 8.92 -2.70 16.05
CA TYR A 35 9.27 -1.77 17.11
C TYR A 35 10.69 -1.17 16.97
N GLU A 36 11.46 -1.57 15.97
CA GLU A 36 12.83 -1.09 15.69
C GLU A 36 13.74 -1.13 16.94
N LYS A 37 13.60 -2.16 17.75
CA LYS A 37 14.41 -2.31 18.97
C LYS A 37 15.81 -2.83 18.64
N ASP A 38 16.77 -2.38 19.45
CA ASP A 38 18.11 -2.96 19.50
C ASP A 38 18.07 -4.25 20.30
N ILE A 39 18.32 -5.37 19.64
CA ILE A 39 18.24 -6.68 20.28
C ILE A 39 19.57 -7.41 20.15
N LYS A 40 20.05 -7.98 21.29
CA LYS A 40 21.14 -8.93 21.31
C LYS A 40 20.65 -10.26 20.76
N PHE A 41 21.43 -10.86 19.84
CA PHE A 41 21.02 -12.10 19.21
C PHE A 41 22.21 -13.06 19.13
N ASP A 42 22.19 -14.07 20.02
CA ASP A 42 23.33 -14.95 20.23
C ASP A 42 23.18 -16.34 19.56
N LYS A 43 21.99 -16.67 19.01
CA LYS A 43 21.66 -18.06 18.62
C LYS A 43 21.46 -18.31 17.12
N PHE A 44 21.53 -17.26 16.27
CA PHE A 44 21.27 -17.41 14.82
C PHE A 44 22.36 -16.78 13.98
N ASN A 45 22.66 -17.42 12.85
CA ASN A 45 23.47 -16.78 11.84
C ASN A 45 22.66 -15.73 11.07
N LEU A 46 22.66 -14.50 11.56
CA LEU A 46 22.02 -13.36 10.91
C LEU A 46 22.96 -12.61 9.93
N ASN A 47 24.16 -13.14 9.65
CA ASN A 47 25.13 -12.49 8.76
C ASN A 47 24.55 -12.19 7.37
N PRO A 48 23.77 -13.08 6.71
CA PRO A 48 23.14 -12.74 5.44
C PRO A 48 22.26 -11.48 5.50
N LEU A 49 21.52 -11.30 6.58
CA LEU A 49 20.66 -10.13 6.78
C LEU A 49 21.48 -8.85 7.06
N VAL A 50 22.64 -8.99 7.71
CA VAL A 50 23.58 -7.87 7.94
C VAL A 50 24.27 -7.48 6.65
N GLU A 51 24.76 -8.43 5.86
CA GLU A 51 25.42 -8.21 4.56
C GLU A 51 24.48 -7.50 3.57
N LEU A 52 23.21 -7.89 3.54
CA LEU A 52 22.17 -7.23 2.75
C LEU A 52 21.67 -5.92 3.36
N LYS A 53 22.27 -5.46 4.46
CA LYS A 53 21.88 -4.22 5.17
C LYS A 53 20.43 -4.21 5.71
N ILE A 54 19.80 -5.37 5.81
CA ILE A 54 18.49 -5.53 6.49
C ILE A 54 18.67 -5.21 7.97
N PHE A 55 19.77 -5.68 8.58
CA PHE A 55 20.22 -5.27 9.89
C PHE A 55 21.50 -4.44 9.82
N LYS A 56 21.69 -3.59 10.83
CA LYS A 56 23.00 -2.98 11.15
C LYS A 56 23.43 -3.37 12.56
N ARG A 57 24.74 -3.49 12.76
CA ARG A 57 25.34 -3.71 14.07
C ARG A 57 25.41 -2.41 14.87
N ILE A 58 25.05 -2.46 16.15
CA ILE A 58 25.15 -1.38 17.13
C ILE A 58 25.81 -1.96 18.37
N GLY A 59 27.14 -1.88 18.44
CA GLY A 59 27.91 -2.63 19.45
C GLY A 59 27.61 -4.13 19.32
N ASN A 60 27.20 -4.75 20.42
CA ASN A 60 26.81 -6.17 20.47
C ASN A 60 25.33 -6.44 20.14
N LYS A 61 24.61 -5.44 19.63
CA LYS A 61 23.19 -5.55 19.27
C LYS A 61 23.00 -5.38 17.76
N LEU A 62 21.84 -5.82 17.28
CA LEU A 62 21.36 -5.62 15.92
C LEU A 62 20.13 -4.72 15.94
N ARG A 63 20.03 -3.86 14.92
CA ARG A 63 18.87 -3.02 14.63
C ARG A 63 18.43 -3.24 13.18
N ALA A 64 17.14 -3.40 12.96
CA ALA A 64 16.62 -3.46 11.59
C ALA A 64 16.70 -2.07 10.91
N ASN A 65 17.02 -2.06 9.62
CA ASN A 65 17.01 -0.86 8.77
C ASN A 65 15.71 -0.75 7.96
N VAL A 66 14.90 -1.80 7.95
CA VAL A 66 13.66 -1.95 7.17
C VAL A 66 12.61 -2.66 7.99
N GLN A 67 11.36 -2.46 7.63
CA GLN A 67 10.26 -3.29 8.09
C GLN A 67 10.16 -4.54 7.22
N ILE A 68 9.88 -5.71 7.81
CA ILE A 68 9.53 -6.92 7.07
C ILE A 68 8.17 -7.41 7.53
N PHE A 69 7.24 -7.48 6.57
CA PHE A 69 5.87 -7.92 6.80
C PHE A 69 5.69 -9.37 6.38
N PRO A 70 5.38 -10.30 7.31
CA PRO A 70 5.12 -11.69 7.00
C PRO A 70 3.67 -11.86 6.56
N CYS A 71 3.43 -12.58 5.46
CA CYS A 71 2.09 -12.85 4.95
C CYS A 71 2.08 -14.17 4.16
N SER A 72 1.29 -15.14 4.59
CA SER A 72 1.11 -16.45 3.91
C SER A 72 2.42 -17.07 3.40
N GLY A 73 3.41 -17.21 4.27
CA GLY A 73 4.72 -17.77 3.92
C GLY A 73 5.62 -16.91 3.05
N LYS A 74 5.21 -15.68 2.74
CA LYS A 74 6.02 -14.68 2.06
C LYS A 74 6.48 -13.59 3.04
N PHE A 75 7.62 -12.96 2.74
CA PHE A 75 8.18 -11.85 3.51
C PHE A 75 8.35 -10.64 2.60
N ILE A 76 7.74 -9.52 2.97
CA ILE A 76 7.75 -8.31 2.17
C ILE A 76 8.50 -7.20 2.91
N VAL A 77 9.61 -6.79 2.34
CA VAL A 77 10.46 -5.71 2.85
C VAL A 77 9.93 -4.38 2.38
N THR A 78 9.83 -3.42 3.31
CA THR A 78 9.39 -2.03 3.06
C THR A 78 10.26 -1.07 3.87
N ASP A 79 10.14 0.22 3.64
CA ASP A 79 10.61 1.17 4.63
C ASP A 79 9.78 1.04 5.91
N PHE A 80 10.33 1.48 7.03
CA PHE A 80 9.54 1.59 8.24
C PHE A 80 8.39 2.57 8.04
N ASN A 81 7.24 2.21 8.58
CA ASN A 81 6.12 3.12 8.69
C ASN A 81 6.44 4.20 9.73
N TYR A 82 5.90 5.40 9.60
CA TYR A 82 6.21 6.67 10.34
C TYR A 82 6.42 6.56 11.84
N SER A 83 6.03 5.48 12.42
CA SER A 83 5.87 5.32 13.86
C SER A 83 7.14 4.91 14.58
N THR A 84 8.21 4.54 13.86
CA THR A 84 9.35 3.87 14.49
C THR A 84 10.31 4.81 15.22
N HIS A 85 10.26 6.11 14.95
CA HIS A 85 11.26 7.05 15.44
C HIS A 85 10.94 7.73 16.79
N ARG A 86 9.82 7.40 17.40
CA ARG A 86 9.37 7.96 18.68
C ARG A 86 10.34 7.74 19.85
N LYS A 87 11.10 6.64 19.83
CA LYS A 87 11.95 6.23 20.97
C LYS A 87 13.32 6.91 20.99
N ILE A 88 13.75 7.55 19.91
CA ILE A 88 15.14 7.97 19.74
C ILE A 88 15.33 9.48 19.95
N GLY A 89 14.27 10.23 20.27
CA GLY A 89 14.37 11.70 20.44
C GLY A 89 14.74 12.47 19.15
N LYS A 90 14.72 11.79 18.01
CA LYS A 90 15.01 12.40 16.70
C LYS A 90 13.70 12.71 15.96
N THR A 91 13.61 13.92 15.40
CA THR A 91 12.61 14.29 14.40
C THR A 91 12.80 13.42 13.17
N TYR A 92 11.84 12.53 12.88
CA TYR A 92 11.86 11.79 11.65
C TYR A 92 10.95 12.44 10.62
N THR A 93 11.49 12.65 9.43
CA THR A 93 10.73 13.15 8.30
C THR A 93 10.46 11.99 7.35
N THR A 94 9.21 11.77 7.00
CA THR A 94 8.84 10.81 5.96
C THR A 94 9.56 11.16 4.66
N GLN A 95 10.23 10.17 4.08
CA GLN A 95 10.97 10.40 2.84
C GLN A 95 10.02 10.56 1.66
N LYS A 96 10.26 11.54 0.79
CA LYS A 96 9.47 11.78 -0.42
C LYS A 96 9.35 10.51 -1.28
N ASN A 97 10.43 9.76 -1.43
CA ASN A 97 10.55 8.52 -2.17
C ASN A 97 10.47 7.27 -1.27
N GLY A 98 9.78 7.35 -0.14
CA GLY A 98 9.57 6.20 0.74
C GLY A 98 8.84 5.06 0.02
N VAL A 99 9.10 3.82 0.44
CA VAL A 99 8.32 2.64 0.07
C VAL A 99 7.35 2.34 1.19
N TRP A 100 6.06 2.39 0.88
CA TRP A 100 5.00 2.30 1.88
C TRP A 100 5.06 1.02 2.71
N GLY A 101 5.02 1.18 4.04
CA GLY A 101 4.91 0.07 4.97
C GLY A 101 3.52 -0.58 4.92
N ILE A 102 3.48 -1.90 4.82
CA ILE A 102 2.24 -2.65 4.67
C ILE A 102 1.35 -2.51 5.90
N LEU A 103 0.06 -2.24 5.64
CA LEU A 103 -1.01 -2.25 6.63
C LEU A 103 -1.92 -3.46 6.38
N PRO A 104 -2.24 -4.27 7.40
CA PRO A 104 -3.05 -5.48 7.22
C PRO A 104 -4.44 -5.26 6.63
N GLU A 105 -4.97 -4.05 6.77
CA GLU A 105 -6.33 -3.68 6.35
C GLU A 105 -6.39 -3.05 4.96
N GLU A 106 -5.27 -2.95 4.25
CA GLU A 106 -5.16 -2.31 2.94
C GLU A 106 -4.55 -3.26 1.91
N THR A 107 -3.23 -3.23 1.71
CA THR A 107 -2.55 -4.03 0.67
C THR A 107 -2.86 -5.53 0.77
N PRO A 108 -2.85 -6.18 1.96
CA PRO A 108 -3.26 -7.57 2.08
C PRO A 108 -4.71 -7.84 1.63
N VAL A 109 -5.65 -6.93 1.93
CA VAL A 109 -7.06 -7.08 1.51
C VAL A 109 -7.20 -7.04 0.00
N ILE A 110 -6.48 -6.13 -0.67
CA ILE A 110 -6.44 -6.05 -2.14
C ILE A 110 -5.82 -7.33 -2.71
N THR A 111 -4.68 -7.75 -2.17
CA THR A 111 -3.95 -8.95 -2.59
C THR A 111 -4.84 -10.20 -2.52
N LYS A 112 -5.58 -10.38 -1.42
CA LYS A 112 -6.52 -11.50 -1.26
C LYS A 112 -7.65 -11.49 -2.28
N ARG A 113 -8.07 -10.31 -2.73
CA ARG A 113 -9.16 -10.14 -3.70
C ARG A 113 -8.70 -10.16 -5.15
N ALA A 114 -7.39 -10.24 -5.40
CA ALA A 114 -6.87 -10.33 -6.76
C ALA A 114 -7.40 -11.58 -7.46
N THR A 115 -8.14 -11.38 -8.56
CA THR A 115 -8.79 -12.49 -9.32
C THR A 115 -7.89 -12.96 -10.45
N VAL A 116 -6.74 -13.54 -10.11
CA VAL A 116 -5.76 -14.06 -11.07
C VAL A 116 -6.14 -15.47 -11.51
N SER A 117 -6.17 -15.70 -12.81
CA SER A 117 -6.31 -17.02 -13.42
C SER A 117 -4.96 -17.58 -13.88
N THR A 118 -4.86 -18.92 -13.96
CA THR A 118 -3.67 -19.55 -14.56
C THR A 118 -3.53 -19.11 -16.01
N GLY A 119 -2.33 -18.65 -16.38
CA GLY A 119 -2.04 -18.15 -17.73
C GLY A 119 -2.18 -16.64 -17.92
N ASP A 120 -2.74 -15.92 -16.94
CA ASP A 120 -2.91 -14.47 -17.01
C ASP A 120 -1.56 -13.74 -17.12
N ILE A 121 -1.56 -12.66 -17.91
CA ILE A 121 -0.54 -11.60 -17.87
C ILE A 121 -1.11 -10.47 -17.03
N VAL A 122 -0.49 -10.21 -15.88
CA VAL A 122 -0.97 -9.26 -14.88
C VAL A 122 -0.10 -8.00 -14.88
N LEU A 123 -0.72 -6.83 -14.74
CA LEU A 123 -0.05 -5.58 -14.40
C LEU A 123 -0.38 -5.19 -12.95
N ASP A 124 0.64 -5.04 -12.11
CA ASP A 124 0.56 -4.39 -10.81
C ASP A 124 1.12 -2.97 -10.97
N LEU A 125 0.22 -2.00 -11.11
CA LEU A 125 0.51 -0.61 -11.40
C LEU A 125 0.65 0.20 -10.10
N ALA A 126 1.71 1.01 -9.98
CA ALA A 126 2.14 1.66 -8.73
C ALA A 126 2.40 0.63 -7.62
N THR A 127 3.25 -0.34 -7.94
CA THR A 127 3.45 -1.59 -7.19
C THR A 127 4.03 -1.40 -5.79
N GLY A 128 4.71 -0.27 -5.51
CA GLY A 128 5.38 -0.03 -4.24
C GLY A 128 6.38 -1.15 -3.88
N SER A 129 6.09 -1.90 -2.83
CA SER A 129 6.93 -3.03 -2.39
C SER A 129 6.82 -4.30 -3.25
N GLY A 130 5.95 -4.32 -4.25
CA GLY A 130 5.72 -5.50 -5.09
C GLY A 130 4.77 -6.55 -4.51
N MET A 131 4.17 -6.30 -3.34
CA MET A 131 3.39 -7.34 -2.64
C MET A 131 2.30 -7.94 -3.51
N ILE A 132 1.48 -7.12 -4.16
CA ILE A 132 0.35 -7.60 -4.98
C ILE A 132 0.88 -8.45 -6.14
N GLY A 133 1.86 -7.94 -6.88
CA GLY A 133 2.48 -8.66 -7.99
C GLY A 133 3.12 -9.98 -7.58
N ILE A 134 3.80 -10.03 -6.43
CA ILE A 134 4.43 -11.24 -5.87
C ILE A 134 3.40 -12.34 -5.58
N PHE A 135 2.22 -11.98 -5.06
CA PHE A 135 1.15 -12.95 -4.82
C PHE A 135 0.46 -13.36 -6.13
N CYS A 136 0.30 -12.43 -7.08
CA CYS A 136 -0.22 -12.76 -8.41
C CYS A 136 0.68 -13.76 -9.15
N ALA A 137 2.01 -13.68 -8.95
CA ALA A 137 2.98 -14.56 -9.61
C ALA A 137 2.83 -16.04 -9.24
N ASP A 138 2.13 -16.39 -8.15
CA ASP A 138 1.85 -17.79 -7.81
C ASP A 138 1.01 -18.47 -8.90
N LYS A 139 0.05 -17.75 -9.51
CA LYS A 139 -0.88 -18.27 -10.52
C LYS A 139 -0.63 -17.72 -11.93
N ALA A 140 -0.21 -16.47 -12.03
CA ALA A 140 -0.02 -15.81 -13.31
C ALA A 140 1.08 -16.50 -14.15
N LYS A 141 0.94 -16.40 -15.48
CA LYS A 141 2.01 -16.72 -16.43
C LYS A 141 3.13 -15.70 -16.33
N LYS A 142 2.78 -14.43 -16.23
CA LYS A 142 3.72 -13.31 -16.14
C LYS A 142 3.08 -12.15 -15.36
N VAL A 143 3.89 -11.49 -14.55
CA VAL A 143 3.50 -10.26 -13.85
C VAL A 143 4.44 -9.15 -14.25
N VAL A 144 3.89 -8.06 -14.75
CA VAL A 144 4.63 -6.81 -14.94
C VAL A 144 4.31 -5.91 -13.75
N VAL A 145 5.33 -5.39 -13.09
CA VAL A 145 5.18 -4.43 -12.00
C VAL A 145 5.78 -3.11 -12.42
N SER A 146 5.09 -2.01 -12.15
CA SER A 146 5.61 -0.68 -12.49
C SER A 146 5.39 0.32 -11.37
N ASP A 147 6.32 1.24 -11.21
CA ASP A 147 6.26 2.33 -10.27
C ASP A 147 7.07 3.52 -10.78
N ILE A 148 6.65 4.75 -10.48
CA ILE A 148 7.40 5.95 -10.80
C ILE A 148 8.66 6.10 -9.93
N ASN A 149 8.64 5.47 -8.74
CA ASN A 149 9.72 5.52 -7.76
C ASN A 149 10.73 4.39 -8.01
N PRO A 150 11.97 4.69 -8.48
CA PRO A 150 12.99 3.67 -8.70
C PRO A 150 13.35 2.86 -7.44
N LYS A 151 13.17 3.47 -6.25
CA LYS A 151 13.38 2.76 -4.99
C LYS A 151 12.31 1.69 -4.77
N ALA A 152 11.05 1.98 -5.11
CA ALA A 152 9.97 1.00 -5.02
C ALA A 152 10.25 -0.21 -5.92
N ILE A 153 10.69 0.01 -7.15
CA ILE A 153 11.07 -1.06 -8.07
C ILE A 153 12.25 -1.90 -7.54
N ASN A 154 13.26 -1.26 -6.94
CA ASN A 154 14.37 -1.99 -6.31
C ASN A 154 13.89 -2.87 -5.14
N TYR A 155 12.93 -2.38 -4.34
CA TYR A 155 12.32 -3.16 -3.25
C TYR A 155 11.44 -4.29 -3.79
N ALA A 156 10.65 -4.03 -4.82
CA ALA A 156 9.80 -5.05 -5.47
C ALA A 156 10.63 -6.20 -6.04
N GLU A 157 11.75 -5.89 -6.71
CA GLU A 157 12.67 -6.90 -7.25
C GLU A 157 13.38 -7.67 -6.13
N PHE A 158 13.85 -6.99 -5.09
CA PHE A 158 14.41 -7.65 -3.91
C PHE A 158 13.40 -8.62 -3.28
N ASN A 159 12.15 -8.17 -3.10
CA ASN A 159 11.07 -8.97 -2.53
C ASN A 159 10.69 -10.16 -3.42
N ALA A 160 10.72 -9.99 -4.73
CA ALA A 160 10.49 -11.08 -5.68
C ALA A 160 11.57 -12.17 -5.56
N ILE A 161 12.86 -11.79 -5.52
CA ILE A 161 13.99 -12.70 -5.32
C ILE A 161 13.89 -13.41 -3.95
N LEU A 162 13.61 -12.66 -2.88
CA LEU A 162 13.43 -13.18 -1.53
C LEU A 162 12.34 -14.26 -1.47
N ASN A 163 11.29 -14.09 -2.24
CA ASN A 163 10.14 -15.01 -2.28
C ASN A 163 10.20 -16.05 -3.42
N GLY A 164 11.24 -16.02 -4.28
CA GLY A 164 11.48 -17.00 -5.33
C GLY A 164 10.55 -16.93 -6.53
N VAL A 165 10.02 -15.74 -6.83
CA VAL A 165 9.06 -15.51 -7.94
C VAL A 165 9.61 -14.58 -9.03
N GLU A 166 10.85 -14.15 -8.91
CA GLU A 166 11.47 -13.16 -9.81
C GLU A 166 11.47 -13.57 -11.28
N ASN A 167 11.51 -14.87 -11.58
CA ASN A 167 11.51 -15.37 -12.96
C ASN A 167 10.18 -15.17 -13.70
N LYS A 168 9.09 -14.93 -12.97
CA LYS A 168 7.77 -14.62 -13.53
C LYS A 168 7.49 -13.12 -13.59
N MET A 169 8.41 -12.28 -13.07
CA MET A 169 8.17 -10.85 -12.89
C MET A 169 9.06 -10.00 -13.78
N GLU A 170 8.49 -8.93 -14.31
CA GLU A 170 9.19 -7.89 -15.06
C GLU A 170 9.02 -6.55 -14.35
N PHE A 171 10.13 -5.83 -14.14
CA PHE A 171 10.19 -4.62 -13.35
C PHE A 171 10.38 -3.40 -14.23
N LYS A 172 9.49 -2.41 -14.14
CA LYS A 172 9.47 -1.21 -14.97
C LYS A 172 9.45 0.06 -14.13
N ILE A 173 10.27 1.03 -14.48
CA ILE A 173 10.25 2.37 -13.86
C ILE A 173 9.55 3.32 -14.81
N GLY A 174 8.56 4.07 -14.31
CA GLY A 174 7.92 5.12 -15.08
C GLY A 174 6.56 5.53 -14.54
N ASP A 175 6.01 6.61 -15.09
CA ASP A 175 4.72 7.17 -14.70
C ASP A 175 3.57 6.40 -15.31
N LEU A 176 2.67 5.90 -14.45
CA LEU A 176 1.45 5.18 -14.82
C LEU A 176 1.71 4.11 -15.90
N PHE A 177 1.02 4.21 -17.03
CA PHE A 177 1.09 3.24 -18.13
C PHE A 177 2.28 3.46 -19.10
N ASN A 178 3.05 4.55 -18.95
CA ASN A 178 4.12 4.86 -19.88
C ASN A 178 5.15 3.73 -20.07
N PRO A 179 5.60 3.04 -18.99
CA PRO A 179 6.61 1.99 -19.13
C PRO A 179 6.08 0.69 -19.75
N VAL A 180 4.76 0.57 -19.95
CA VAL A 180 4.10 -0.64 -20.47
C VAL A 180 3.36 -0.39 -21.80
N LYS A 181 3.69 0.70 -22.51
CA LYS A 181 3.12 1.01 -23.82
C LYS A 181 3.22 -0.20 -24.77
N GLY A 182 2.14 -0.47 -25.51
CA GLY A 182 2.05 -1.60 -26.46
C GLY A 182 1.75 -2.96 -25.83
N THR A 183 1.73 -3.08 -24.51
CA THR A 183 1.39 -4.33 -23.82
C THR A 183 -0.08 -4.34 -23.39
N LYS A 184 -0.73 -5.52 -23.50
CA LYS A 184 -2.09 -5.73 -23.01
C LYS A 184 -2.15 -6.82 -21.96
N PHE A 185 -3.00 -6.62 -20.95
CA PHE A 185 -3.07 -7.42 -19.75
C PHE A 185 -4.44 -8.11 -19.59
N ASP A 186 -4.44 -9.29 -18.99
CA ASP A 186 -5.65 -10.01 -18.59
C ASP A 186 -6.23 -9.42 -17.30
N LEU A 187 -5.34 -8.93 -16.42
CA LEU A 187 -5.71 -8.26 -15.18
C LEU A 187 -4.79 -7.06 -14.95
N ILE A 188 -5.39 -5.91 -14.66
CA ILE A 188 -4.66 -4.73 -14.19
C ILE A 188 -5.11 -4.46 -12.75
N ILE A 189 -4.17 -4.45 -11.83
CA ILE A 189 -4.41 -4.08 -10.42
C ILE A 189 -3.70 -2.77 -10.15
N TRP A 190 -4.38 -1.87 -9.44
CA TRP A 190 -3.81 -0.59 -9.05
C TRP A 190 -4.11 -0.26 -7.59
N ASN A 191 -3.06 0.03 -6.84
CA ASN A 191 -3.12 0.56 -5.48
C ASN A 191 -2.24 1.82 -5.38
N GLY A 192 -2.52 2.78 -6.24
CA GLY A 192 -1.78 4.03 -6.33
C GLY A 192 -2.17 5.06 -5.29
N PRO A 193 -1.57 6.27 -5.35
CA PRO A 193 -1.82 7.34 -4.39
C PRO A 193 -3.26 7.88 -4.53
N THR A 194 -4.04 7.76 -3.46
CA THR A 194 -5.46 8.14 -3.41
C THR A 194 -5.83 8.96 -2.18
N VAL A 195 -4.84 9.41 -1.39
CA VAL A 195 -5.14 10.19 -0.18
C VAL A 195 -5.56 11.61 -0.56
N ALA A 196 -6.80 11.98 -0.19
CA ALA A 196 -7.27 13.35 -0.36
C ALA A 196 -6.61 14.27 0.68
N VAL A 197 -5.91 15.29 0.21
CA VAL A 197 -5.08 16.18 1.04
C VAL A 197 -5.02 17.59 0.44
N PRO A 198 -4.61 18.61 1.23
CA PRO A 198 -4.35 19.96 0.69
C PRO A 198 -3.44 19.98 -0.53
N GLU A 199 -3.62 20.96 -1.39
CA GLU A 199 -2.85 21.18 -2.63
C GLU A 199 -1.39 21.62 -2.35
N THR A 200 -0.58 20.69 -1.86
CA THR A 200 0.83 20.90 -1.54
C THR A 200 1.60 19.59 -1.77
N PRO A 201 1.68 19.11 -3.04
CA PRO A 201 2.21 17.77 -3.35
C PRO A 201 3.65 17.55 -2.87
N GLU A 202 4.44 18.61 -2.74
CA GLU A 202 5.81 18.54 -2.22
C GLU A 202 5.90 18.17 -0.73
N LYS A 203 4.80 18.29 0.00
CA LYS A 203 4.72 17.94 1.44
C LYS A 203 4.40 16.47 1.69
N TYR A 204 4.01 15.71 0.64
CA TYR A 204 3.58 14.33 0.76
C TYR A 204 4.56 13.37 0.10
N PRO A 205 4.68 12.15 0.62
CA PRO A 205 5.40 11.10 -0.11
C PRO A 205 4.66 10.74 -1.41
N VAL A 206 5.42 10.28 -2.41
CA VAL A 206 4.91 9.93 -3.75
C VAL A 206 3.76 8.93 -3.67
N TYR A 207 3.79 8.00 -2.73
CA TYR A 207 2.78 6.96 -2.58
C TYR A 207 1.45 7.44 -1.97
N SER A 208 1.34 8.68 -1.47
CA SER A 208 0.14 9.10 -0.73
C SER A 208 -0.66 10.20 -1.38
N TYR A 209 -0.02 11.14 -2.08
CA TYR A 209 -0.72 12.30 -2.65
C TYR A 209 -1.69 11.90 -3.75
N GLY A 210 -3.00 11.96 -3.48
CA GLY A 210 -4.07 11.66 -4.43
C GLY A 210 -4.78 12.90 -5.00
N GLY A 211 -4.26 14.10 -4.71
CA GLY A 211 -4.92 15.38 -5.02
C GLY A 211 -5.90 15.82 -3.93
N MET A 212 -6.55 16.95 -4.12
CA MET A 212 -7.44 17.54 -3.12
C MET A 212 -8.68 16.68 -2.82
N ASP A 213 -9.13 15.90 -3.78
CA ASP A 213 -10.29 15.00 -3.65
C ASP A 213 -9.92 13.50 -3.59
N GLY A 214 -8.63 13.19 -3.60
CA GLY A 214 -8.13 11.81 -3.62
C GLY A 214 -8.27 11.10 -4.96
N ALA A 215 -8.78 11.75 -5.99
CA ALA A 215 -9.16 11.12 -7.23
C ALA A 215 -8.27 11.49 -8.44
N GLU A 216 -7.23 12.29 -8.25
CA GLU A 216 -6.41 12.78 -9.35
C GLU A 216 -5.83 11.63 -10.20
N PHE A 217 -5.16 10.69 -9.57
CA PHE A 217 -4.54 9.57 -10.27
C PHE A 217 -5.55 8.49 -10.66
N THR A 218 -6.63 8.32 -9.87
CA THR A 218 -7.73 7.41 -10.24
C THR A 218 -8.41 7.85 -11.52
N ARG A 219 -8.58 9.16 -11.75
CA ARG A 219 -9.08 9.67 -13.04
C ARG A 219 -8.15 9.35 -14.19
N LYS A 220 -6.82 9.57 -14.03
CA LYS A 220 -5.81 9.22 -15.04
C LYS A 220 -5.80 7.71 -15.31
N PHE A 221 -5.97 6.88 -14.28
CA PHE A 221 -6.11 5.43 -14.42
C PHE A 221 -7.37 5.08 -15.24
N ILE A 222 -8.54 5.61 -14.89
CA ILE A 222 -9.80 5.38 -15.58
C ILE A 222 -9.72 5.78 -17.06
N ASP A 223 -9.08 6.91 -17.37
CA ASP A 223 -8.95 7.39 -18.75
C ASP A 223 -8.12 6.45 -19.64
N ASN A 224 -7.16 5.74 -19.08
CA ASN A 224 -6.18 4.97 -19.84
C ASN A 224 -6.33 3.45 -19.75
N ALA A 225 -6.91 2.92 -18.67
CA ALA A 225 -6.85 1.48 -18.35
C ALA A 225 -7.32 0.56 -19.50
N PHE A 226 -8.36 0.94 -20.24
CA PHE A 226 -8.88 0.12 -21.35
C PHE A 226 -7.94 0.01 -22.54
N PHE A 227 -7.03 0.96 -22.74
CA PHE A 227 -6.04 0.87 -23.81
C PHE A 227 -5.02 -0.26 -23.56
N TYR A 228 -4.89 -0.67 -22.30
CA TYR A 228 -3.94 -1.70 -21.85
C TYR A 228 -4.63 -3.01 -21.45
N LEU A 229 -5.95 -3.09 -21.59
CA LEU A 229 -6.72 -4.26 -21.21
C LEU A 229 -7.00 -5.14 -22.43
N LYS A 230 -6.85 -6.46 -22.30
CA LYS A 230 -7.32 -7.43 -23.29
C LYS A 230 -8.86 -7.46 -23.34
N PRO A 231 -9.49 -7.99 -24.43
CA PRO A 231 -10.95 -7.95 -24.59
C PRO A 231 -11.77 -8.54 -23.44
N LYS A 232 -11.27 -9.58 -22.76
CA LYS A 232 -11.91 -10.21 -21.57
C LYS A 232 -11.22 -9.86 -20.26
N GLY A 233 -10.32 -8.88 -20.28
CA GLY A 233 -9.53 -8.49 -19.15
C GLY A 233 -10.36 -7.83 -18.04
N LYS A 234 -9.79 -7.78 -16.85
CA LYS A 234 -10.39 -7.24 -15.62
C LYS A 234 -9.55 -6.11 -15.06
N LEU A 235 -10.21 -5.18 -14.37
CA LEU A 235 -9.55 -4.13 -13.60
C LEU A 235 -9.93 -4.28 -12.13
N GLN A 236 -8.96 -4.07 -11.24
CA GLN A 236 -9.18 -4.06 -9.81
C GLN A 236 -8.34 -2.95 -9.17
N TRP A 237 -8.92 -2.19 -8.26
CA TRP A 237 -8.16 -1.16 -7.55
C TRP A 237 -8.73 -0.82 -6.18
N TYR A 238 -7.87 -0.26 -5.35
CA TYR A 238 -8.26 0.37 -4.11
C TYR A 238 -8.62 1.83 -4.39
N ASP A 239 -9.78 2.24 -3.89
CA ASP A 239 -10.30 3.59 -4.04
C ASP A 239 -10.46 4.26 -2.69
N TRP A 240 -9.87 5.43 -2.55
CA TRP A 240 -10.03 6.30 -1.41
C TRP A 240 -10.27 7.71 -1.92
N ALA A 241 -11.51 8.11 -1.98
CA ALA A 241 -11.91 9.39 -2.55
C ALA A 241 -13.02 10.06 -1.73
N VAL A 242 -13.15 11.36 -1.87
CA VAL A 242 -14.30 12.11 -1.34
C VAL A 242 -15.50 11.96 -2.27
N GLY A 243 -16.67 12.33 -1.75
CA GLY A 243 -17.91 12.39 -2.53
C GLY A 243 -19.07 12.98 -1.74
N THR A 244 -20.26 12.84 -2.30
CA THR A 244 -21.53 13.08 -1.59
C THR A 244 -21.87 11.84 -0.75
N ARG A 245 -23.02 11.84 -0.04
CA ARG A 245 -23.45 10.64 0.70
C ARG A 245 -23.77 9.46 -0.24
N GLU A 246 -24.17 9.75 -1.46
CA GLU A 246 -24.66 8.77 -2.44
C GLU A 246 -23.53 8.12 -3.22
N MET A 247 -22.44 8.87 -3.52
CA MET A 247 -21.42 8.38 -4.44
C MET A 247 -20.07 9.09 -4.30
N PRO A 248 -18.94 8.35 -4.37
CA PRO A 248 -17.62 8.97 -4.47
C PRO A 248 -17.39 9.61 -5.84
N VAL A 249 -16.58 10.66 -5.87
CA VAL A 249 -16.26 11.42 -7.09
C VAL A 249 -15.64 10.55 -8.18
N THR A 250 -14.87 9.54 -7.81
CA THR A 250 -14.27 8.55 -8.71
C THR A 250 -15.30 7.74 -9.46
N MET A 251 -16.37 7.28 -8.78
CA MET A 251 -17.43 6.50 -9.43
C MET A 251 -18.32 7.38 -10.31
N LYS A 252 -18.60 8.60 -9.88
CA LYS A 252 -19.31 9.60 -10.73
C LYS A 252 -18.53 9.85 -12.04
N TYR A 253 -17.21 10.00 -11.93
CA TYR A 253 -16.34 10.16 -13.10
C TYR A 253 -16.32 8.91 -13.99
N LEU A 254 -16.16 7.73 -13.41
CA LEU A 254 -16.16 6.45 -14.09
C LEU A 254 -17.46 6.23 -14.89
N ILE A 255 -18.61 6.43 -14.26
CA ILE A 255 -19.92 6.27 -14.92
C ILE A 255 -20.02 7.20 -16.13
N LYS A 256 -19.63 8.47 -15.98
CA LYS A 256 -19.59 9.43 -17.10
C LYS A 256 -18.76 8.93 -18.27
N LYS A 257 -17.59 8.33 -17.99
CA LYS A 257 -16.64 7.86 -19.02
C LYS A 257 -17.01 6.50 -19.61
N TRP A 258 -17.60 5.60 -18.82
CA TRP A 258 -17.73 4.19 -19.20
C TRP A 258 -19.17 3.67 -19.37
N LYS A 259 -20.21 4.52 -19.19
CA LYS A 259 -21.62 4.11 -19.31
C LYS A 259 -21.98 3.39 -20.62
N ASN A 260 -21.23 3.61 -21.68
CA ASN A 260 -21.45 2.98 -22.99
C ASN A 260 -20.63 1.69 -23.20
N LYS A 261 -19.83 1.26 -22.18
CA LYS A 261 -19.04 0.05 -22.30
C LYS A 261 -19.81 -1.18 -21.80
N LYS A 262 -19.53 -2.33 -22.39
CA LYS A 262 -20.11 -3.63 -21.99
C LYS A 262 -19.37 -4.22 -20.80
N ILE A 263 -19.54 -3.63 -19.63
CA ILE A 263 -18.85 -3.98 -18.38
C ILE A 263 -19.77 -3.99 -17.18
N LYS A 264 -19.39 -4.74 -16.16
CA LYS A 264 -19.92 -4.67 -14.81
C LYS A 264 -18.88 -4.02 -13.91
N VAL A 265 -19.27 -2.96 -13.21
CA VAL A 265 -18.49 -2.29 -12.18
C VAL A 265 -19.10 -2.61 -10.82
N THR A 266 -18.28 -3.11 -9.90
CA THR A 266 -18.69 -3.39 -8.53
C THR A 266 -17.80 -2.60 -7.58
N PHE A 267 -18.41 -1.68 -6.85
CA PHE A 267 -17.78 -0.91 -5.78
C PHE A 267 -18.06 -1.64 -4.46
N ASN A 268 -17.05 -2.27 -3.87
CA ASN A 268 -17.14 -2.96 -2.60
C ASN A 268 -16.59 -2.08 -1.49
N SER A 269 -17.45 -1.40 -0.76
CA SER A 269 -17.03 -0.57 0.38
C SER A 269 -16.31 -1.41 1.42
N LEU A 270 -15.32 -0.81 2.06
CA LEU A 270 -14.63 -1.37 3.23
C LEU A 270 -15.20 -0.86 4.55
N THR A 271 -16.18 0.04 4.48
CA THR A 271 -16.95 0.54 5.63
C THR A 271 -18.43 0.25 5.43
N SER A 272 -19.14 0.04 6.52
CA SER A 272 -20.58 -0.28 6.51
C SER A 272 -21.45 0.91 6.05
N ASP A 273 -20.91 2.13 6.13
CA ASP A 273 -21.51 3.36 5.63
C ASP A 273 -20.39 4.33 5.18
N PRO A 274 -20.64 5.26 4.26
CA PRO A 274 -19.68 6.30 3.94
C PRO A 274 -19.28 7.12 5.17
N VAL A 275 -18.01 7.45 5.32
CA VAL A 275 -17.51 8.18 6.49
C VAL A 275 -17.73 9.68 6.28
N SER A 276 -18.51 10.33 7.14
CA SER A 276 -18.70 11.78 7.01
C SER A 276 -17.37 12.53 7.12
N LEU A 277 -17.23 13.61 6.34
CA LEU A 277 -16.03 14.46 6.40
C LEU A 277 -15.79 15.01 7.79
N GLU A 278 -16.87 15.32 8.53
CA GLU A 278 -16.77 15.81 9.91
C GLU A 278 -16.11 14.76 10.83
N LYS A 279 -16.58 13.51 10.76
CA LYS A 279 -15.98 12.41 11.51
C LYS A 279 -14.51 12.19 11.10
N HIS A 280 -14.24 12.25 9.79
CA HIS A 280 -12.88 12.11 9.27
C HIS A 280 -11.97 13.24 9.77
N PHE A 281 -12.44 14.49 9.74
CA PHE A 281 -11.68 15.63 10.23
C PHE A 281 -11.42 15.56 11.74
N LYS A 282 -12.37 15.13 12.56
CA LYS A 282 -12.13 14.91 14.00
C LYS A 282 -11.01 13.90 14.25
N ILE A 283 -10.98 12.80 13.49
CA ILE A 283 -9.92 11.79 13.56
C ILE A 283 -8.58 12.39 13.10
N TYR A 284 -8.59 13.17 12.02
CA TYR A 284 -7.39 13.79 11.46
C TYR A 284 -6.83 14.89 12.37
N ASP A 285 -7.69 15.70 12.98
CA ASP A 285 -7.31 16.73 13.94
C ASP A 285 -6.66 16.11 15.19
N LYS A 286 -7.25 15.06 15.76
CA LYS A 286 -6.66 14.29 16.85
C LYS A 286 -5.28 13.74 16.48
N TYR A 287 -5.17 13.21 15.28
CA TYR A 287 -3.92 12.69 14.74
C TYR A 287 -2.85 13.77 14.60
N ASN A 288 -3.17 14.94 14.05
CA ASN A 288 -2.26 16.08 13.93
C ASN A 288 -1.79 16.60 15.29
N LEU A 289 -2.67 16.64 16.30
CA LEU A 289 -2.32 17.00 17.67
C LEU A 289 -1.32 16.00 18.29
N GLU A 290 -1.52 14.72 18.07
CA GLU A 290 -0.59 13.69 18.54
C GLU A 290 0.75 13.76 17.80
N GLN A 291 0.73 14.02 16.49
CA GLN A 291 1.94 14.23 15.68
C GLN A 291 2.75 15.41 16.18
N ALA A 292 2.09 16.53 16.50
CA ALA A 292 2.75 17.72 17.05
C ALA A 292 3.45 17.42 18.39
N LYS A 293 2.82 16.63 19.27
CA LYS A 293 3.43 16.18 20.54
C LYS A 293 4.70 15.38 20.33
N PHE A 294 4.78 14.60 19.26
CA PHE A 294 5.91 13.70 19.01
C PHE A 294 6.92 14.26 18.01
N LYS A 295 6.71 15.48 17.52
CA LYS A 295 7.57 16.13 16.49
C LYS A 295 7.82 15.22 15.26
N THR A 296 6.87 14.34 14.94
CA THR A 296 6.94 13.42 13.79
C THR A 296 5.87 13.79 12.80
N PRO A 297 6.18 14.49 11.69
CA PRO A 297 5.20 14.79 10.67
C PRO A 297 4.74 13.51 9.95
N LEU A 298 3.44 13.39 9.73
CA LEU A 298 2.85 12.35 8.86
C LEU A 298 3.39 12.48 7.43
N PHE A 299 3.77 13.67 7.06
CA PHE A 299 4.14 14.10 5.73
C PHE A 299 5.60 14.49 5.68
N CYS A 300 6.13 14.64 4.49
CA CYS A 300 7.52 15.08 4.29
C CYS A 300 7.78 16.46 4.90
N LYS A 301 6.75 17.32 4.91
CA LYS A 301 6.76 18.64 5.56
C LYS A 301 5.42 18.87 6.28
N PRO A 302 5.38 19.67 7.35
CA PRO A 302 4.14 20.00 8.04
C PRO A 302 3.14 20.72 7.12
N VAL A 303 1.87 20.35 7.23
CA VAL A 303 0.75 21.09 6.63
C VAL A 303 0.32 22.18 7.61
N THR A 304 0.25 23.41 7.17
CA THR A 304 -0.15 24.53 8.03
C THR A 304 -1.66 24.52 8.29
N LYS A 305 -2.08 25.13 9.39
CA LYS A 305 -3.50 25.29 9.72
C LYS A 305 -4.25 26.02 8.59
N LYS A 306 -3.63 27.04 7.97
CA LYS A 306 -4.23 27.80 6.86
C LYS A 306 -4.47 26.91 5.62
N GLU A 307 -3.48 26.10 5.22
CA GLU A 307 -3.61 25.16 4.09
C GLU A 307 -4.70 24.13 4.35
N TYR A 308 -4.77 23.62 5.57
CA TYR A 308 -5.77 22.64 5.97
C TYR A 308 -7.19 23.26 5.97
N GLN A 309 -7.35 24.48 6.48
CA GLN A 309 -8.62 25.20 6.45
C GLN A 309 -9.06 25.51 5.01
N LYS A 310 -8.13 25.98 4.16
CA LYS A 310 -8.41 26.22 2.73
C LYS A 310 -8.92 24.96 2.04
N TRP A 311 -8.29 23.81 2.32
CA TRP A 311 -8.70 22.52 1.77
C TRP A 311 -10.11 22.11 2.25
N ARG A 312 -10.42 22.27 3.54
CA ARG A 312 -11.77 22.00 4.09
C ARG A 312 -12.84 22.86 3.42
N SER A 313 -12.59 24.16 3.24
CA SER A 313 -13.50 25.06 2.51
C SER A 313 -13.70 24.61 1.07
N TRP A 314 -12.61 24.27 0.38
CA TRP A 314 -12.64 23.76 -0.99
C TRP A 314 -13.51 22.50 -1.16
N LEU A 315 -13.45 21.57 -0.21
CA LEU A 315 -14.30 20.38 -0.20
C LEU A 315 -15.77 20.74 0.01
N LYS A 316 -16.05 21.65 0.94
CA LYS A 316 -17.42 22.12 1.27
C LYS A 316 -18.06 22.84 0.08
N GLU A 317 -17.34 23.75 -0.58
CA GLU A 317 -17.81 24.49 -1.74
C GLU A 317 -18.22 23.58 -2.91
N ARG A 318 -17.62 22.39 -3.02
CA ARG A 318 -17.92 21.37 -4.04
C ARG A 318 -19.01 20.39 -3.62
N GLY A 319 -19.63 20.61 -2.46
CA GLY A 319 -20.68 19.75 -1.93
C GLY A 319 -20.18 18.37 -1.50
N TYR A 320 -18.88 18.18 -1.29
CA TYR A 320 -18.37 16.92 -0.74
C TYR A 320 -18.68 16.83 0.75
N THR A 321 -19.22 15.69 1.16
CA THR A 321 -19.70 15.47 2.53
C THR A 321 -19.16 14.18 3.16
N HIS A 322 -18.63 13.26 2.34
CA HIS A 322 -18.20 11.93 2.79
C HIS A 322 -16.89 11.50 2.17
N PHE A 323 -16.21 10.59 2.89
CA PHE A 323 -15.10 9.76 2.39
C PHE A 323 -15.57 8.34 2.13
N TYR A 324 -14.96 7.72 1.13
CA TYR A 324 -15.17 6.35 0.74
C TYR A 324 -13.85 5.59 0.74
N TYR A 325 -13.92 4.34 1.20
CA TYR A 325 -12.84 3.37 1.14
C TYR A 325 -13.39 2.11 0.50
N ALA A 326 -12.86 1.72 -0.64
CA ALA A 326 -13.42 0.60 -1.38
C ALA A 326 -12.38 -0.19 -2.16
N PHE A 327 -12.78 -1.42 -2.48
CA PHE A 327 -12.17 -2.21 -3.51
C PHE A 327 -13.10 -2.26 -4.71
N VAL A 328 -12.63 -1.74 -5.84
CA VAL A 328 -13.42 -1.65 -7.06
C VAL A 328 -12.98 -2.73 -8.04
N GLU A 329 -13.96 -3.39 -8.65
CA GLU A 329 -13.77 -4.45 -9.63
C GLU A 329 -14.53 -4.12 -10.90
N VAL A 330 -13.87 -4.32 -12.05
CA VAL A 330 -14.47 -4.20 -13.37
C VAL A 330 -14.24 -5.49 -14.14
N SER A 331 -15.33 -6.03 -14.67
CA SER A 331 -15.30 -7.26 -15.46
C SER A 331 -16.17 -7.12 -16.71
N PRO A 332 -15.95 -7.92 -17.76
CA PRO A 332 -16.81 -7.96 -18.94
C PRO A 332 -18.28 -8.24 -18.58
N SER A 333 -19.19 -7.65 -19.36
CA SER A 333 -20.64 -7.86 -19.26
C SER A 333 -21.28 -7.60 -20.63
N ASN A 334 -22.54 -7.97 -20.81
CA ASN A 334 -23.29 -7.68 -22.05
C ASN A 334 -23.77 -6.22 -22.17
N LYS A 335 -23.86 -5.50 -21.06
CA LYS A 335 -24.20 -4.08 -20.96
C LYS A 335 -23.49 -3.44 -19.77
N PHE A 336 -23.51 -2.11 -19.68
CA PHE A 336 -23.04 -1.42 -18.49
C PHE A 336 -23.90 -1.78 -17.27
N LYS A 337 -23.24 -2.20 -16.18
CA LYS A 337 -23.86 -2.45 -14.89
C LYS A 337 -23.00 -1.79 -13.81
N PHE A 338 -23.63 -1.12 -12.87
CA PHE A 338 -22.96 -0.52 -11.72
C PHE A 338 -23.66 -0.93 -10.43
N LYS A 339 -22.88 -1.33 -9.43
CA LYS A 339 -23.39 -1.70 -8.10
C LYS A 339 -22.43 -1.24 -7.03
N MET A 340 -22.96 -0.67 -5.95
CA MET A 340 -22.24 -0.43 -4.71
C MET A 340 -22.70 -1.40 -3.63
N ASN A 341 -21.75 -2.04 -2.97
CA ASN A 341 -21.98 -2.96 -1.88
C ASN A 341 -21.36 -2.40 -0.60
N PHE A 342 -22.11 -2.42 0.49
CA PHE A 342 -21.64 -2.04 1.82
C PHE A 342 -21.67 -3.27 2.72
N PRO A 343 -20.62 -3.58 3.48
CA PRO A 343 -20.60 -4.71 4.39
C PRO A 343 -21.46 -4.42 5.63
N LYS A 344 -21.95 -5.45 6.29
CA LYS A 344 -22.71 -5.29 7.55
C LYS A 344 -21.86 -4.69 8.69
N LYS A 345 -20.54 -4.89 8.65
CA LYS A 345 -19.56 -4.34 9.63
C LYS A 345 -18.35 -3.83 8.87
N ASP A 346 -17.73 -2.79 9.41
CA ASP A 346 -16.51 -2.23 8.85
C ASP A 346 -15.42 -3.31 8.73
N ILE A 347 -14.92 -3.50 7.50
CA ILE A 347 -13.73 -4.31 7.21
C ILE A 347 -12.50 -3.46 7.56
N ARG A 348 -12.50 -2.21 7.11
CA ARG A 348 -11.53 -1.21 7.52
C ARG A 348 -12.07 -0.51 8.76
N THR A 349 -11.46 -0.79 9.89
CA THR A 349 -11.70 0.00 11.09
C THR A 349 -10.95 1.32 10.92
N ASP A 350 -11.66 2.46 11.00
CA ASP A 350 -11.10 3.83 10.94
C ASP A 350 -10.16 4.15 12.09
N ARG A 351 -9.27 3.25 12.34
CA ARG A 351 -8.22 3.45 13.31
C ARG A 351 -7.02 4.05 12.58
N TYR A 352 -7.13 5.31 12.13
CA TYR A 352 -5.94 6.09 11.74
C TYR A 352 -4.84 6.01 12.80
N LEU A 353 -5.22 5.81 14.06
CA LEU A 353 -4.32 5.56 15.19
C LEU A 353 -3.66 4.17 15.15
N THR A 354 -4.25 3.17 14.50
CA THR A 354 -3.65 1.82 14.37
C THR A 354 -2.67 1.69 13.20
N ARG A 355 -2.50 2.73 12.40
CA ARG A 355 -1.43 2.80 11.39
C ARG A 355 -0.04 2.77 12.00
N TYR A 356 0.07 2.92 13.32
CA TYR A 356 1.33 2.99 14.03
C TYR A 356 1.55 1.71 14.81
N TRP A 357 2.32 0.80 14.23
CA TRP A 357 2.73 -0.43 14.90
C TRP A 357 3.35 -0.17 16.29
N LEU A 358 4.06 0.96 16.45
CA LEU A 358 4.64 1.36 17.74
C LEU A 358 3.63 1.64 18.84
N TRP A 359 2.42 2.03 18.48
CA TRP A 359 1.35 2.31 19.44
C TRP A 359 0.43 1.12 19.63
N MET A 360 0.59 0.12 18.76
CA MET A 360 -0.12 -1.13 18.91
C MET A 360 0.55 -1.98 19.99
N SER A 361 -0.25 -2.52 20.87
CA SER A 361 0.23 -3.53 21.79
C SER A 361 0.67 -4.79 21.02
N TYR A 362 1.60 -5.54 21.61
CA TYR A 362 2.04 -6.81 21.03
C TYR A 362 0.87 -7.75 20.67
N PRO A 363 -0.15 -7.96 21.53
CA PRO A 363 -1.33 -8.75 21.16
C PRO A 363 -2.07 -8.23 19.93
N THR A 364 -2.16 -6.91 19.78
CA THR A 364 -2.83 -6.29 18.61
C THR A 364 -2.06 -6.54 17.33
N ILE A 365 -0.72 -6.40 17.34
CA ILE A 365 0.13 -6.73 16.19
C ILE A 365 -0.02 -8.21 15.84
N LEU A 366 0.06 -9.12 16.80
CA LEU A 366 -0.13 -10.55 16.59
C LEU A 366 -1.48 -10.87 15.94
N LYS A 367 -2.56 -10.27 16.45
CA LYS A 367 -3.90 -10.45 15.88
C LYS A 367 -3.96 -9.97 14.43
N SER A 368 -3.30 -8.87 14.11
CA SER A 368 -3.23 -8.33 12.75
C SER A 368 -2.42 -9.22 11.81
N LEU A 369 -1.29 -9.75 12.27
CA LEU A 369 -0.46 -10.67 11.49
C LEU A 369 -1.17 -12.01 11.23
N LYS A 370 -1.88 -12.56 12.23
CA LYS A 370 -2.68 -13.79 12.09
C LYS A 370 -3.74 -13.68 10.97
N LYS A 371 -4.32 -12.49 10.75
CA LYS A 371 -5.25 -12.28 9.64
C LYS A 371 -4.60 -12.45 8.26
N CYS A 372 -3.29 -12.33 8.18
CA CYS A 372 -2.51 -12.46 6.94
C CYS A 372 -1.82 -13.82 6.80
N GLU A 373 -1.88 -14.69 7.81
CA GLU A 373 -1.31 -16.05 7.76
C GLU A 373 -2.17 -17.00 6.92
N ASN A 374 -3.47 -16.72 6.76
CA ASN A 374 -4.46 -17.57 6.05
C ASN A 374 -5.02 -16.83 4.81
N PHE A 375 -4.14 -16.49 3.87
CA PHE A 375 -4.52 -15.90 2.57
C PHE A 375 -4.94 -16.95 1.56
#